data_323c608c3950b629e49152749663f5b7
#
_entry.id   323c608c3950b629e49152749663f5b7
#
_cell.length_a   1.000
_cell.length_b   1.000
_cell.length_c   1.000
_cell.angle_alpha   90.00
_cell.angle_beta   90.00
_cell.angle_gamma   90.00
#
_symmetry.space_group_name_H-M   'P 1'
#
loop_
_entity.id
_entity.type
_entity.pdbx_description
1 polymer ?
#
loop_
_entity_poly.entity_id
_entity_poly.type
_entity_poly.pdbx_seq_one_letter_code
_entity_poly.pdbx_strand_id
1 'polypeptide(L)'
;ALGKYVPVVPEGFTPPTIQDPQYPNHPSDPTKPGTPTTTIPYVPGTTPVGPDGQPLTPKNPANKEEGYLPPAPTTPTGDTTILYVKDGSQIAVTKFVDTTGKGLEPSVVDTGDTGKAFTKDADVTAAINKILARGYEKVANVNAGEKDYPSTDAEKVFDADASTNQEYTVTFKPIIKDIPTDPTTPGYVKPEPGQPVVPGDNNGPKWPESVKDLKTTESVTRTIKYVYDDGTPVPDGKLGTEVAGKKVQTLEFTRTAKVNLVTGEIEYGAWTPKTTDGFEAVTTPTIDGYTSALVSNPTVSDVPAKTVTADAADYEEVVVYKTKQITIDPNDPNFDPNKPVDPSNPNGPKYKDLKLAEEVKRTITYTYADDVADTTKRGTDAEPKHETTVSFTRTATVNAVTKEITYSEWIAKDNDTTLEGKAVVPVKTGYVATGDVESSKKDVTGVNATDKDIVEKVIYKDLGKFVPVVPEGFTPPTIENPQYPNNPDDPTKPGTPTTTIPYVP
;
A
#
# COMPACT_ATOMS: atom_id res chain seq x y z
N ALA A 1 16.24 -12.09 -53.05
CA ALA A 1 16.47 -11.68 -54.44
C ALA A 1 15.32 -10.82 -54.92
N LEU A 2 15.55 -9.87 -55.78
CA LEU A 2 14.50 -9.07 -56.43
C LEU A 2 13.74 -9.94 -57.43
N GLY A 3 12.47 -9.62 -57.64
CA GLY A 3 11.64 -10.28 -58.65
C GLY A 3 12.03 -9.90 -60.06
N LYS A 4 11.34 -10.47 -61.02
CA LYS A 4 11.59 -10.29 -62.46
C LYS A 4 10.27 -10.24 -63.22
N TYR A 5 10.34 -9.79 -64.46
CA TYR A 5 9.24 -9.87 -65.45
C TYR A 5 9.19 -11.27 -66.08
N VAL A 6 8.03 -11.88 -66.09
CA VAL A 6 7.79 -13.22 -66.64
C VAL A 6 6.74 -13.14 -67.71
N PRO A 7 7.06 -13.41 -68.98
CA PRO A 7 6.09 -13.39 -70.06
C PRO A 7 5.21 -14.66 -70.04
N VAL A 8 3.92 -14.49 -70.15
CA VAL A 8 2.94 -15.57 -70.32
C VAL A 8 2.15 -15.30 -71.59
N VAL A 9 2.16 -16.25 -72.52
CA VAL A 9 1.48 -16.10 -73.84
C VAL A 9 0.33 -17.07 -74.00
N PRO A 10 -0.66 -16.78 -74.84
CA PRO A 10 -1.74 -17.71 -75.11
C PRO A 10 -1.21 -18.98 -75.82
N GLU A 11 -2.05 -20.01 -75.83
CA GLU A 11 -1.72 -21.22 -76.57
C GLU A 11 -1.50 -20.95 -78.05
N GLY A 12 -0.47 -21.57 -78.61
CA GLY A 12 -0.03 -21.36 -80.00
C GLY A 12 0.94 -20.22 -80.24
N PHE A 13 1.27 -19.45 -79.20
CA PHE A 13 2.30 -18.40 -79.28
C PHE A 13 3.57 -18.79 -78.54
N THR A 14 4.70 -18.26 -78.98
CA THR A 14 5.99 -18.51 -78.29
C THR A 14 6.32 -17.37 -77.35
N PRO A 15 6.63 -17.67 -76.07
CA PRO A 15 7.03 -16.63 -75.11
C PRO A 15 8.27 -15.88 -75.57
N PRO A 16 8.28 -14.55 -75.57
CA PRO A 16 9.47 -13.77 -75.97
C PRO A 16 10.51 -13.83 -74.82
N THR A 17 11.77 -13.63 -75.21
CA THR A 17 12.87 -13.41 -74.25
C THR A 17 12.88 -11.95 -73.81
N ILE A 18 12.66 -11.65 -72.57
CA ILE A 18 12.85 -10.32 -72.01
C ILE A 18 14.31 -10.16 -71.63
N GLN A 19 14.99 -9.14 -72.22
CA GLN A 19 16.40 -8.82 -71.90
C GLN A 19 16.43 -8.15 -70.51
N ASP A 20 17.30 -8.60 -69.61
CA ASP A 20 17.48 -8.10 -68.27
C ASP A 20 16.12 -8.04 -67.49
N PRO A 21 15.42 -9.16 -67.34
CA PRO A 21 14.07 -9.17 -66.77
C PRO A 21 14.01 -8.86 -65.27
N GLN A 22 15.15 -8.95 -64.58
CA GLN A 22 15.26 -8.72 -63.15
C GLN A 22 15.02 -7.24 -62.81
N TYR A 23 14.32 -7.00 -61.71
CA TYR A 23 14.18 -5.61 -61.24
C TYR A 23 15.55 -5.06 -60.85
N PRO A 24 15.84 -3.80 -61.18
CA PRO A 24 17.08 -3.17 -60.72
C PRO A 24 16.99 -2.82 -59.24
N ASN A 25 18.15 -2.68 -58.57
CA ASN A 25 18.22 -2.17 -57.23
C ASN A 25 17.80 -0.69 -57.18
N HIS A 26 17.10 -0.30 -56.14
CA HIS A 26 16.82 1.11 -55.87
C HIS A 26 18.08 1.79 -55.32
N PRO A 27 18.51 2.92 -55.91
CA PRO A 27 19.82 3.49 -55.57
C PRO A 27 19.95 4.01 -54.14
N SER A 28 18.84 4.37 -53.51
CA SER A 28 18.81 4.94 -52.13
C SER A 28 17.91 4.22 -51.13
N ASP A 29 17.18 3.19 -51.59
CA ASP A 29 16.26 2.44 -50.69
C ASP A 29 16.40 0.92 -50.95
N PRO A 30 17.15 0.20 -50.12
CA PRO A 30 17.38 -1.22 -50.30
C PRO A 30 16.12 -2.08 -50.12
N THR A 31 15.01 -1.51 -49.62
CA THR A 31 13.74 -2.21 -49.41
C THR A 31 12.82 -2.18 -50.65
N LYS A 32 13.17 -1.42 -51.68
CA LYS A 32 12.37 -1.25 -52.88
C LYS A 32 13.16 -1.61 -54.17
N PRO A 33 12.49 -2.02 -55.24
CA PRO A 33 13.13 -2.12 -56.54
C PRO A 33 13.37 -0.71 -57.12
N GLY A 34 14.38 -0.60 -57.93
CA GLY A 34 14.62 0.60 -58.76
C GLY A 34 13.63 0.68 -59.90
N THR A 35 13.70 1.77 -60.64
CA THR A 35 12.87 1.96 -61.83
C THR A 35 13.35 1.02 -62.94
N PRO A 36 12.48 0.13 -63.46
CA PRO A 36 12.84 -0.79 -64.53
C PRO A 36 13.14 -0.03 -65.84
N THR A 37 14.18 -0.44 -66.53
CA THR A 37 14.59 0.10 -67.85
C THR A 37 14.46 -0.93 -68.96
N THR A 38 14.11 -2.16 -68.60
CA THR A 38 13.89 -3.24 -69.57
C THR A 38 12.78 -2.92 -70.55
N THR A 39 12.79 -3.55 -71.70
CA THR A 39 11.72 -3.43 -72.70
C THR A 39 10.94 -4.73 -72.75
N ILE A 40 9.62 -4.65 -72.69
CA ILE A 40 8.73 -5.78 -72.87
C ILE A 40 8.54 -5.98 -74.37
N PRO A 41 8.99 -7.13 -74.97
CA PRO A 41 8.91 -7.34 -76.37
C PRO A 41 7.49 -7.39 -76.94
N TYR A 42 7.33 -7.02 -78.21
CA TYR A 42 6.12 -7.23 -78.95
C TYR A 42 6.03 -8.69 -79.44
N VAL A 43 4.86 -9.30 -79.34
CA VAL A 43 4.51 -10.60 -79.89
C VAL A 43 3.36 -10.39 -80.88
N PRO A 44 3.56 -10.63 -82.20
CA PRO A 44 2.55 -10.36 -83.21
C PRO A 44 1.21 -11.08 -82.93
N GLY A 45 0.11 -10.37 -83.11
CA GLY A 45 -1.24 -10.88 -82.84
C GLY A 45 -1.63 -10.89 -81.37
N THR A 46 -0.81 -10.23 -80.54
CA THR A 46 -1.12 -10.08 -79.09
C THR A 46 -0.86 -8.66 -78.62
N THR A 47 -1.53 -8.33 -77.52
CA THR A 47 -1.29 -7.10 -76.74
C THR A 47 -0.82 -7.47 -75.35
N PRO A 48 0.40 -7.03 -74.89
CA PRO A 48 0.80 -7.29 -73.53
C PRO A 48 0.07 -6.41 -72.53
N VAL A 49 -0.38 -7.01 -71.44
CA VAL A 49 -1.09 -6.34 -70.35
C VAL A 49 -0.33 -6.50 -69.05
N GLY A 50 -0.45 -5.53 -68.17
CA GLY A 50 0.10 -5.57 -66.84
C GLY A 50 -0.76 -6.40 -65.85
N PRO A 51 -0.28 -6.48 -64.58
CA PRO A 51 -1.01 -7.19 -63.51
C PRO A 51 -2.42 -6.61 -63.21
N ASP A 52 -2.67 -5.41 -63.64
CA ASP A 52 -3.99 -4.71 -63.53
C ASP A 52 -4.91 -4.99 -64.75
N GLY A 53 -4.46 -5.82 -65.70
CA GLY A 53 -5.17 -6.13 -66.92
C GLY A 53 -5.19 -4.99 -67.93
N GLN A 54 -4.46 -3.89 -67.69
CA GLN A 54 -4.41 -2.78 -68.65
C GLN A 54 -3.27 -2.99 -69.66
N PRO A 55 -3.51 -2.61 -70.92
CA PRO A 55 -2.48 -2.68 -71.94
C PRO A 55 -1.24 -1.88 -71.56
N LEU A 56 -0.05 -2.44 -71.81
CA LEU A 56 1.20 -1.73 -71.60
C LEU A 56 1.36 -0.60 -72.57
N THR A 57 2.03 0.47 -72.18
CA THR A 57 2.31 1.61 -73.01
C THR A 57 3.38 1.26 -74.06
N PRO A 58 3.11 1.37 -75.36
CA PRO A 58 4.16 1.21 -76.36
C PRO A 58 5.30 2.20 -76.19
N LYS A 59 6.54 1.80 -76.33
CA LYS A 59 7.69 2.73 -76.37
C LYS A 59 7.55 3.75 -77.49
N ASN A 60 7.10 3.28 -78.65
CA ASN A 60 6.77 4.11 -79.80
C ASN A 60 5.34 3.79 -80.24
N PRO A 61 4.36 4.74 -80.01
CA PRO A 61 3.00 4.53 -80.46
C PRO A 61 2.81 4.23 -81.97
N ALA A 62 3.76 4.68 -82.78
CA ALA A 62 3.74 4.47 -84.22
C ALA A 62 4.36 3.13 -84.67
N ASN A 63 5.09 2.46 -83.75
CA ASN A 63 5.78 1.20 -84.07
C ASN A 63 5.87 0.26 -82.89
N LYS A 64 4.94 -0.65 -82.76
CA LYS A 64 4.85 -1.65 -81.67
C LYS A 64 6.01 -2.63 -81.63
N GLU A 65 6.75 -2.81 -82.75
CA GLU A 65 7.90 -3.70 -82.79
C GLU A 65 9.08 -3.20 -81.91
N GLU A 66 9.07 -1.93 -81.51
CA GLU A 66 10.03 -1.37 -80.56
C GLU A 66 9.73 -1.81 -79.10
N GLY A 67 8.62 -2.53 -78.88
CA GLY A 67 8.22 -3.02 -77.61
C GLY A 67 7.50 -2.02 -76.76
N TYR A 68 7.34 -2.39 -75.46
CA TYR A 68 6.52 -1.66 -74.47
C TYR A 68 7.35 -1.29 -73.24
N LEU A 69 6.89 -0.27 -72.54
CA LEU A 69 7.39 0.10 -71.25
C LEU A 69 6.94 -0.96 -70.21
N PRO A 70 7.84 -1.38 -69.30
CA PRO A 70 7.49 -2.34 -68.26
C PRO A 70 6.52 -1.69 -67.27
N PRO A 71 5.56 -2.45 -66.71
CA PRO A 71 4.74 -1.95 -65.61
C PRO A 71 5.59 -1.83 -64.32
N ALA A 72 5.15 -1.01 -63.38
CA ALA A 72 5.78 -0.96 -62.09
C ALA A 72 5.69 -2.33 -61.37
N PRO A 73 6.78 -2.80 -60.72
CA PRO A 73 6.73 -4.03 -59.92
C PRO A 73 5.66 -3.97 -58.86
N THR A 74 4.89 -5.04 -58.70
CA THR A 74 3.83 -5.14 -57.67
C THR A 74 4.42 -5.35 -56.26
N THR A 75 5.51 -6.05 -56.18
CA THR A 75 6.26 -6.27 -54.94
C THR A 75 7.78 -6.31 -55.23
N PRO A 76 8.64 -5.99 -54.27
CA PRO A 76 10.12 -6.02 -54.51
C PRO A 76 10.68 -7.39 -54.88
N THR A 77 10.08 -8.45 -54.33
CA THR A 77 10.63 -9.83 -54.45
C THR A 77 9.77 -10.78 -55.25
N GLY A 78 8.55 -10.37 -55.58
CA GLY A 78 7.62 -11.17 -56.38
C GLY A 78 7.83 -10.91 -57.89
N ASP A 79 7.72 -11.94 -58.72
CA ASP A 79 7.72 -11.81 -60.15
C ASP A 79 6.48 -11.07 -60.64
N THR A 80 6.64 -10.21 -61.64
CA THR A 80 5.51 -9.55 -62.33
C THR A 80 5.22 -10.29 -63.62
N THR A 81 4.03 -10.87 -63.73
CA THR A 81 3.58 -11.51 -64.96
C THR A 81 3.20 -10.45 -65.99
N ILE A 82 3.78 -10.57 -67.16
CA ILE A 82 3.33 -9.87 -68.38
C ILE A 82 2.48 -10.83 -69.17
N LEU A 83 1.17 -10.60 -69.16
CA LEU A 83 0.24 -11.45 -69.87
C LEU A 83 0.03 -10.91 -71.29
N TYR A 84 0.37 -11.73 -72.30
CA TYR A 84 0.09 -11.40 -73.67
C TYR A 84 -1.32 -11.91 -74.01
N VAL A 85 -2.22 -11.00 -74.31
CA VAL A 85 -3.62 -11.27 -74.63
C VAL A 85 -3.76 -11.31 -76.16
N LYS A 86 -4.36 -12.37 -76.67
CA LYS A 86 -4.67 -12.48 -78.11
C LYS A 86 -5.55 -11.31 -78.54
N ASP A 87 -5.18 -10.65 -79.62
CA ASP A 87 -5.98 -9.52 -80.16
C ASP A 87 -7.45 -9.95 -80.42
N GLY A 88 -8.39 -9.16 -79.91
CA GLY A 88 -9.82 -9.43 -80.00
C GLY A 88 -10.38 -10.29 -78.85
N SER A 89 -9.60 -10.81 -77.92
CA SER A 89 -10.09 -11.46 -76.73
C SER A 89 -10.62 -10.47 -75.71
N GLN A 90 -11.57 -10.90 -74.90
CA GLN A 90 -12.10 -10.18 -73.76
C GLN A 90 -11.18 -10.34 -72.54
N ILE A 91 -11.18 -9.35 -71.66
CA ILE A 91 -10.41 -9.36 -70.41
C ILE A 91 -11.36 -9.14 -69.23
N ALA A 92 -11.27 -10.01 -68.22
CA ALA A 92 -11.90 -9.84 -66.94
C ALA A 92 -10.84 -9.70 -65.85
N VAL A 93 -10.97 -8.66 -65.02
CA VAL A 93 -9.99 -8.36 -63.95
C VAL A 93 -10.71 -8.42 -62.59
N THR A 94 -10.24 -9.25 -61.70
CA THR A 94 -10.76 -9.31 -60.33
C THR A 94 -9.70 -8.75 -59.38
N LYS A 95 -10.07 -7.69 -58.64
CA LYS A 95 -9.23 -7.02 -57.62
C LYS A 95 -9.68 -7.47 -56.23
N PHE A 96 -8.70 -7.64 -55.33
CA PHE A 96 -8.91 -8.02 -53.93
C PHE A 96 -8.35 -6.91 -53.06
N VAL A 97 -9.25 -6.16 -52.41
CA VAL A 97 -8.89 -4.96 -51.65
C VAL A 97 -9.47 -4.95 -50.24
N ASP A 98 -8.85 -4.18 -49.38
CA ASP A 98 -9.49 -3.85 -48.08
C ASP A 98 -10.46 -2.66 -48.25
N THR A 99 -11.15 -2.29 -47.17
CA THR A 99 -12.10 -1.16 -47.15
C THR A 99 -11.45 0.21 -47.42
N THR A 100 -10.11 0.29 -47.43
CA THR A 100 -9.35 1.50 -47.80
C THR A 100 -8.96 1.52 -49.27
N GLY A 101 -9.18 0.44 -49.99
CA GLY A 101 -8.78 0.25 -51.39
C GLY A 101 -7.36 -0.32 -51.52
N LYS A 102 -6.71 -0.70 -50.44
CA LYS A 102 -5.39 -1.33 -50.46
C LYS A 102 -5.49 -2.77 -50.98
N GLY A 103 -4.69 -3.13 -51.95
CA GLY A 103 -4.57 -4.49 -52.48
C GLY A 103 -4.13 -5.50 -51.42
N LEU A 104 -4.82 -6.63 -51.31
CA LEU A 104 -4.54 -7.73 -50.38
C LEU A 104 -3.85 -8.92 -51.07
N GLU A 105 -4.21 -9.19 -52.31
CA GLU A 105 -3.62 -10.18 -53.19
C GLU A 105 -3.46 -9.57 -54.57
N PRO A 106 -2.60 -10.11 -55.44
CA PRO A 106 -2.52 -9.72 -56.84
C PRO A 106 -3.89 -9.92 -57.53
N SER A 107 -4.21 -9.00 -58.45
CA SER A 107 -5.42 -9.15 -59.27
C SER A 107 -5.33 -10.41 -60.13
N VAL A 108 -6.46 -11.06 -60.33
CA VAL A 108 -6.57 -12.15 -61.28
C VAL A 108 -7.04 -11.58 -62.60
N VAL A 109 -6.26 -11.76 -63.67
CA VAL A 109 -6.58 -11.37 -65.04
C VAL A 109 -6.94 -12.61 -65.81
N ASP A 110 -8.15 -12.68 -66.28
CA ASP A 110 -8.70 -13.79 -67.11
C ASP A 110 -8.97 -13.30 -68.51
N THR A 111 -8.75 -14.12 -69.49
CA THR A 111 -8.93 -13.77 -70.92
C THR A 111 -9.67 -14.87 -71.67
N GLY A 112 -10.52 -14.50 -72.63
CA GLY A 112 -11.26 -15.47 -73.41
C GLY A 112 -12.13 -14.85 -74.49
N ASP A 113 -12.82 -15.67 -75.26
CA ASP A 113 -13.71 -15.23 -76.29
C ASP A 113 -15.08 -14.85 -75.71
N THR A 114 -15.77 -13.91 -76.29
CA THR A 114 -17.11 -13.49 -75.93
C THR A 114 -18.04 -14.68 -75.70
N GLY A 115 -18.78 -14.67 -74.61
CA GLY A 115 -19.77 -15.71 -74.24
C GLY A 115 -19.15 -17.02 -73.71
N LYS A 116 -17.84 -17.13 -73.62
CA LYS A 116 -17.17 -18.27 -72.98
C LYS A 116 -17.07 -18.04 -71.48
N ALA A 117 -17.08 -19.18 -70.73
CA ALA A 117 -16.90 -19.15 -69.30
C ALA A 117 -15.52 -18.65 -68.89
N PHE A 118 -15.44 -17.99 -67.71
CA PHE A 118 -14.16 -17.63 -67.08
C PHE A 118 -13.31 -18.86 -66.87
N THR A 119 -12.01 -18.71 -67.10
CA THR A 119 -11.02 -19.81 -66.99
C THR A 119 -10.26 -19.77 -65.66
N LYS A 120 -10.34 -18.62 -64.96
CA LYS A 120 -9.56 -18.33 -63.72
C LYS A 120 -10.40 -18.32 -62.46
N ASP A 121 -11.62 -18.89 -62.48
CA ASP A 121 -12.49 -18.94 -61.29
C ASP A 121 -11.84 -19.61 -60.11
N ALA A 122 -11.07 -20.68 -60.35
CA ALA A 122 -10.29 -21.36 -59.29
C ALA A 122 -9.21 -20.46 -58.69
N ASP A 123 -8.57 -19.60 -59.48
CA ASP A 123 -7.53 -18.68 -59.01
C ASP A 123 -8.16 -17.56 -58.15
N VAL A 124 -9.33 -17.07 -58.57
CA VAL A 124 -10.12 -16.08 -57.77
C VAL A 124 -10.54 -16.69 -56.44
N THR A 125 -11.07 -17.90 -56.43
CA THR A 125 -11.45 -18.64 -55.21
C THR A 125 -10.26 -18.87 -54.31
N ALA A 126 -9.11 -19.25 -54.88
CA ALA A 126 -7.88 -19.45 -54.07
C ALA A 126 -7.38 -18.15 -53.44
N ALA A 127 -7.45 -17.02 -54.16
CA ALA A 127 -7.07 -15.71 -53.63
C ALA A 127 -8.00 -15.31 -52.46
N ILE A 128 -9.32 -15.47 -52.62
CA ILE A 128 -10.33 -15.22 -51.57
C ILE A 128 -10.03 -16.06 -50.33
N ASN A 129 -9.83 -17.39 -50.50
CA ASN A 129 -9.56 -18.29 -49.37
C ASN A 129 -8.24 -17.94 -48.66
N LYS A 130 -7.25 -17.52 -49.39
CA LYS A 130 -5.96 -17.06 -48.82
C LYS A 130 -6.12 -15.80 -47.97
N ILE A 131 -6.95 -14.87 -48.39
CA ILE A 131 -7.28 -13.65 -47.64
C ILE A 131 -8.10 -14.01 -46.38
N LEU A 132 -9.10 -14.84 -46.50
CA LEU A 132 -9.93 -15.29 -45.36
C LEU A 132 -9.07 -16.00 -44.31
N ALA A 133 -8.13 -16.85 -44.73
CA ALA A 133 -7.21 -17.55 -43.81
C ALA A 133 -6.29 -16.61 -43.05
N ARG A 134 -6.04 -15.38 -43.54
CA ARG A 134 -5.25 -14.34 -42.85
C ARG A 134 -6.07 -13.54 -41.85
N GLY A 135 -7.33 -13.84 -41.64
CA GLY A 135 -8.17 -13.17 -40.64
C GLY A 135 -9.03 -12.03 -41.19
N TYR A 136 -9.27 -12.02 -42.49
CA TYR A 136 -10.23 -11.10 -43.10
C TYR A 136 -11.60 -11.76 -43.26
N GLU A 137 -12.64 -10.95 -43.36
CA GLU A 137 -13.95 -11.34 -43.85
C GLU A 137 -14.37 -10.51 -45.06
N LYS A 138 -15.09 -11.13 -46.00
CA LYS A 138 -15.65 -10.45 -47.15
C LYS A 138 -16.78 -9.51 -46.75
N VAL A 139 -16.80 -8.32 -47.31
CA VAL A 139 -17.84 -7.32 -47.10
C VAL A 139 -18.34 -6.74 -48.42
N ALA A 140 -19.42 -6.01 -48.39
CA ALA A 140 -19.91 -5.29 -49.57
C ALA A 140 -18.88 -4.25 -50.02
N ASN A 141 -18.79 -4.01 -51.35
CA ASN A 141 -17.92 -2.98 -51.91
C ASN A 141 -18.28 -1.59 -51.34
N VAL A 142 -17.25 -0.82 -51.07
CA VAL A 142 -17.42 0.51 -50.44
C VAL A 142 -17.63 1.63 -51.46
N ASN A 143 -17.13 1.45 -52.69
CA ASN A 143 -17.26 2.48 -53.73
C ASN A 143 -18.49 2.21 -54.63
N ALA A 144 -19.21 3.28 -54.92
CA ALA A 144 -20.35 3.17 -55.82
C ALA A 144 -19.91 2.78 -57.25
N GLY A 145 -20.61 1.81 -57.83
CA GLY A 145 -20.32 1.32 -59.18
C GLY A 145 -19.31 0.17 -59.29
N GLU A 146 -18.63 -0.18 -58.20
CA GLU A 146 -17.85 -1.43 -58.14
C GLU A 146 -18.77 -2.65 -58.19
N LYS A 147 -18.41 -3.64 -59.02
CA LYS A 147 -19.11 -4.90 -59.16
C LYS A 147 -18.40 -5.96 -58.37
N ASP A 148 -19.17 -6.72 -57.56
CA ASP A 148 -18.61 -7.92 -56.90
C ASP A 148 -18.37 -9.03 -57.93
N TYR A 149 -17.43 -9.92 -57.62
CA TYR A 149 -17.18 -11.09 -58.47
C TYR A 149 -18.44 -11.95 -58.55
N PRO A 150 -18.85 -12.42 -59.75
CA PRO A 150 -20.09 -13.17 -59.88
C PRO A 150 -20.16 -14.42 -59.02
N SER A 151 -21.30 -14.67 -58.44
CA SER A 151 -21.53 -15.82 -57.57
C SER A 151 -22.02 -17.06 -58.30
N THR A 152 -22.58 -16.91 -59.50
CA THR A 152 -23.15 -18.01 -60.32
C THR A 152 -22.31 -18.26 -61.55
N ASP A 153 -22.21 -19.51 -62.00
CA ASP A 153 -21.47 -19.86 -63.20
C ASP A 153 -22.06 -19.24 -64.46
N ALA A 154 -23.37 -19.01 -64.49
CA ALA A 154 -24.04 -18.37 -65.61
C ALA A 154 -23.59 -16.89 -65.83
N GLU A 155 -23.17 -16.21 -64.76
CA GLU A 155 -22.66 -14.83 -64.81
C GLU A 155 -21.16 -14.75 -65.01
N LYS A 156 -20.41 -15.87 -64.81
CA LYS A 156 -18.95 -15.95 -64.98
C LYS A 156 -18.62 -16.20 -66.45
N VAL A 157 -19.00 -15.28 -67.30
CA VAL A 157 -18.79 -15.35 -68.74
C VAL A 157 -18.22 -14.04 -69.27
N PHE A 158 -17.38 -14.12 -70.30
CA PHE A 158 -16.89 -12.93 -70.99
C PHE A 158 -18.00 -12.23 -71.79
N ASP A 159 -18.10 -10.95 -71.58
CA ASP A 159 -19.15 -10.12 -72.24
C ASP A 159 -18.80 -9.82 -73.72
N ALA A 160 -19.61 -8.99 -74.37
CA ALA A 160 -19.39 -8.64 -75.78
C ALA A 160 -18.68 -7.31 -75.99
N ASP A 161 -18.30 -6.61 -74.91
CA ASP A 161 -17.65 -5.31 -75.00
C ASP A 161 -16.14 -5.44 -74.99
N ALA A 162 -15.52 -5.55 -76.16
CA ALA A 162 -14.07 -5.62 -76.31
C ALA A 162 -13.37 -4.26 -76.07
N SER A 163 -14.09 -3.19 -75.84
CA SER A 163 -13.52 -1.86 -75.68
C SER A 163 -13.16 -1.56 -74.19
N THR A 164 -13.78 -2.27 -73.24
CA THR A 164 -13.56 -2.11 -71.81
C THR A 164 -13.37 -3.47 -71.11
N ASN A 165 -12.53 -3.54 -70.14
CA ASN A 165 -12.35 -4.74 -69.32
C ASN A 165 -13.60 -4.94 -68.43
N GLN A 166 -14.00 -6.20 -68.19
CA GLN A 166 -14.90 -6.54 -67.13
C GLN A 166 -14.13 -6.43 -65.79
N GLU A 167 -14.50 -5.47 -64.97
CA GLU A 167 -13.82 -5.25 -63.67
C GLU A 167 -14.69 -5.68 -62.51
N TYR A 168 -14.09 -6.46 -61.62
CA TYR A 168 -14.69 -6.94 -60.39
C TYR A 168 -13.82 -6.56 -59.20
N THR A 169 -14.46 -6.21 -58.08
CA THR A 169 -13.77 -5.91 -56.84
C THR A 169 -14.34 -6.77 -55.73
N VAL A 170 -13.50 -7.48 -55.02
CA VAL A 170 -13.86 -8.22 -53.80
C VAL A 170 -13.26 -7.49 -52.65
N THR A 171 -14.11 -6.97 -51.74
CA THR A 171 -13.70 -6.12 -50.63
C THR A 171 -13.71 -6.91 -49.32
N PHE A 172 -12.71 -6.68 -48.49
CA PHE A 172 -12.53 -7.36 -47.24
C PHE A 172 -12.28 -6.36 -46.11
N LYS A 173 -12.59 -6.76 -44.88
CA LYS A 173 -12.17 -6.06 -43.66
C LYS A 173 -11.54 -7.05 -42.67
N PRO A 174 -10.67 -6.60 -41.76
CA PRO A 174 -10.16 -7.44 -40.66
C PRO A 174 -11.29 -7.94 -39.78
N ILE A 175 -11.23 -9.20 -39.38
CA ILE A 175 -12.13 -9.73 -38.34
C ILE A 175 -11.66 -9.22 -37.00
N ILE A 176 -12.55 -8.58 -36.28
CA ILE A 176 -12.37 -8.26 -34.86
C ILE A 176 -13.11 -9.31 -34.07
N LYS A 177 -12.35 -10.16 -33.36
CA LYS A 177 -12.91 -11.31 -32.65
C LYS A 177 -12.95 -11.04 -31.15
N ASP A 178 -14.12 -11.23 -30.53
CA ASP A 178 -14.25 -11.25 -29.08
C ASP A 178 -13.45 -12.44 -28.51
N ILE A 179 -12.67 -12.15 -27.48
CA ILE A 179 -11.88 -13.17 -26.79
C ILE A 179 -12.67 -13.62 -25.55
N PRO A 180 -12.89 -14.92 -25.37
CA PRO A 180 -13.46 -15.44 -24.13
C PRO A 180 -12.59 -15.06 -22.93
N THR A 181 -13.20 -14.46 -21.90
CA THR A 181 -12.45 -13.93 -20.75
C THR A 181 -12.68 -14.70 -19.45
N ASP A 182 -13.74 -15.50 -19.39
CA ASP A 182 -14.09 -16.25 -18.19
C ASP A 182 -13.83 -17.75 -18.38
N PRO A 183 -12.78 -18.28 -17.76
CA PRO A 183 -12.45 -19.70 -17.82
C PRO A 183 -13.54 -20.62 -17.24
N THR A 184 -14.46 -20.07 -16.47
CA THR A 184 -15.56 -20.85 -15.86
C THR A 184 -16.76 -20.98 -16.78
N THR A 185 -16.79 -20.24 -17.90
CA THR A 185 -17.89 -20.33 -18.88
C THR A 185 -17.88 -21.72 -19.55
N PRO A 186 -19.00 -22.44 -19.59
CA PRO A 186 -19.07 -23.70 -20.30
C PRO A 186 -18.66 -23.55 -21.78
N GLY A 187 -17.74 -24.43 -22.22
CA GLY A 187 -17.21 -24.35 -23.58
C GLY A 187 -16.06 -23.34 -23.77
N TYR A 188 -15.56 -22.76 -22.70
CA TYR A 188 -14.37 -21.91 -22.78
C TYR A 188 -13.18 -22.67 -23.37
N VAL A 189 -12.58 -22.08 -24.39
CA VAL A 189 -11.31 -22.53 -24.96
C VAL A 189 -10.35 -21.36 -24.92
N LYS A 190 -9.23 -21.55 -24.22
CA LYS A 190 -8.20 -20.52 -24.15
C LYS A 190 -7.62 -20.27 -25.55
N PRO A 191 -7.60 -19.03 -26.04
CA PRO A 191 -6.91 -18.72 -27.28
C PRO A 191 -5.41 -19.02 -27.19
N GLU A 192 -4.90 -19.76 -28.15
CA GLU A 192 -3.47 -20.06 -28.24
C GLU A 192 -2.95 -19.66 -29.62
N PRO A 193 -1.75 -19.05 -29.70
CA PRO A 193 -1.17 -18.65 -30.97
C PRO A 193 -1.11 -19.79 -31.99
N GLY A 194 -1.50 -19.50 -33.24
CA GLY A 194 -1.47 -20.46 -34.32
C GLY A 194 -2.55 -21.54 -34.34
N GLN A 195 -3.36 -21.64 -33.28
CA GLN A 195 -4.52 -22.52 -33.27
C GLN A 195 -5.69 -21.89 -34.06
N PRO A 196 -6.55 -22.71 -34.71
CA PRO A 196 -7.73 -22.19 -35.39
C PRO A 196 -8.64 -21.40 -34.44
N VAL A 197 -9.12 -20.23 -34.91
CA VAL A 197 -10.09 -19.41 -34.14
C VAL A 197 -11.41 -20.15 -33.95
N VAL A 198 -11.81 -20.93 -34.94
CA VAL A 198 -12.91 -21.87 -34.84
C VAL A 198 -12.34 -23.28 -34.71
N PRO A 199 -12.57 -23.96 -33.56
CA PRO A 199 -12.06 -25.31 -33.37
C PRO A 199 -12.45 -26.26 -34.49
N GLY A 200 -11.45 -26.94 -35.09
CA GLY A 200 -11.68 -27.88 -36.20
C GLY A 200 -11.59 -27.26 -37.60
N ASP A 201 -11.62 -25.94 -37.72
CA ASP A 201 -11.42 -25.25 -39.03
C ASP A 201 -9.94 -24.99 -39.28
N ASN A 202 -9.25 -25.98 -39.79
CA ASN A 202 -7.82 -25.88 -40.08
C ASN A 202 -7.48 -24.91 -41.23
N ASN A 203 -8.45 -24.56 -42.08
CA ASN A 203 -8.30 -23.66 -43.21
C ASN A 203 -8.68 -22.21 -42.88
N GLY A 204 -9.38 -22.00 -41.78
CA GLY A 204 -9.81 -20.69 -41.32
C GLY A 204 -8.66 -19.88 -40.64
N PRO A 205 -9.04 -18.68 -40.17
CA PRO A 205 -8.08 -17.82 -39.49
C PRO A 205 -7.60 -18.45 -38.17
N LYS A 206 -6.36 -18.11 -37.82
CA LYS A 206 -5.69 -18.58 -36.60
C LYS A 206 -5.52 -17.44 -35.61
N TRP A 207 -5.47 -17.78 -34.34
CA TRP A 207 -5.16 -16.81 -33.30
C TRP A 207 -3.77 -16.21 -33.53
N PRO A 208 -3.63 -14.88 -33.48
CA PRO A 208 -2.34 -14.22 -33.64
C PRO A 208 -1.43 -14.46 -32.43
N GLU A 209 -0.12 -14.22 -32.61
CA GLU A 209 0.88 -14.42 -31.57
C GLU A 209 0.60 -13.60 -30.29
N SER A 210 -0.04 -12.45 -30.42
CA SER A 210 -0.36 -11.54 -29.33
C SER A 210 -1.26 -12.13 -28.23
N VAL A 211 -2.06 -13.18 -28.56
CA VAL A 211 -2.93 -13.80 -27.54
C VAL A 211 -2.16 -14.55 -26.45
N LYS A 212 -0.87 -14.84 -26.64
CA LYS A 212 -0.03 -15.42 -25.58
C LYS A 212 0.08 -14.50 -24.36
N ASP A 213 0.08 -13.20 -24.58
CA ASP A 213 0.23 -12.16 -23.56
C ASP A 213 -1.13 -11.60 -23.10
N LEU A 214 -2.21 -12.31 -23.41
CA LEU A 214 -3.57 -11.91 -23.08
C LEU A 214 -3.75 -11.79 -21.56
N LYS A 215 -4.19 -10.63 -21.10
CA LYS A 215 -4.43 -10.34 -19.69
C LYS A 215 -5.87 -9.87 -19.48
N THR A 216 -6.77 -10.82 -19.24
CA THR A 216 -8.22 -10.58 -19.05
C THR A 216 -8.69 -10.79 -17.62
N THR A 217 -7.81 -11.27 -16.74
CA THR A 217 -8.07 -11.45 -15.31
C THR A 217 -6.97 -10.79 -14.51
N GLU A 218 -7.31 -10.27 -13.35
CA GLU A 218 -6.39 -9.68 -12.39
C GLU A 218 -6.89 -9.94 -10.99
N SER A 219 -6.00 -9.97 -10.03
CA SER A 219 -6.35 -10.08 -8.63
C SER A 219 -5.57 -9.09 -7.79
N VAL A 220 -6.20 -8.57 -6.75
CA VAL A 220 -5.55 -7.72 -5.75
C VAL A 220 -5.75 -8.38 -4.41
N THR A 221 -4.67 -8.54 -3.65
CA THR A 221 -4.66 -9.23 -2.37
C THR A 221 -4.32 -8.26 -1.24
N ARG A 222 -5.15 -8.26 -0.19
CA ARG A 222 -4.86 -7.62 1.08
C ARG A 222 -4.49 -8.69 2.11
N THR A 223 -3.30 -8.58 2.71
CA THR A 223 -2.87 -9.43 3.82
C THR A 223 -2.90 -8.63 5.12
N ILE A 224 -3.70 -9.05 6.08
CA ILE A 224 -3.74 -8.48 7.42
C ILE A 224 -2.87 -9.34 8.31
N LYS A 225 -1.82 -8.76 8.88
CA LYS A 225 -0.92 -9.42 9.82
C LYS A 225 -1.26 -9.01 11.25
N TYR A 226 -1.29 -9.96 12.13
CA TYR A 226 -1.50 -9.79 13.56
C TYR A 226 -0.20 -10.13 14.29
N VAL A 227 0.40 -9.13 14.93
CA VAL A 227 1.69 -9.30 15.61
C VAL A 227 1.64 -8.71 17.03
N TYR A 228 2.49 -9.21 17.90
CA TYR A 228 2.78 -8.55 19.18
C TYR A 228 3.70 -7.33 18.96
N ASP A 229 3.86 -6.50 19.96
CA ASP A 229 4.68 -5.29 19.88
C ASP A 229 6.20 -5.56 19.69
N ASP A 230 6.64 -6.79 19.94
CA ASP A 230 7.97 -7.27 19.61
C ASP A 230 8.11 -7.77 18.16
N GLY A 231 7.02 -7.71 17.38
CA GLY A 231 6.96 -8.15 15.99
C GLY A 231 6.71 -9.65 15.81
N THR A 232 6.58 -10.42 16.87
CA THR A 232 6.27 -11.86 16.75
C THR A 232 4.82 -12.09 16.32
N PRO A 233 4.55 -13.07 15.42
CA PRO A 233 3.18 -13.37 15.01
C PRO A 233 2.31 -13.86 16.17
N VAL A 234 1.08 -13.40 16.22
CA VAL A 234 0.08 -13.91 17.18
C VAL A 234 -0.33 -15.32 16.74
N PRO A 235 -0.30 -16.32 17.63
CA PRO A 235 -0.70 -17.70 17.30
C PRO A 235 -2.18 -17.81 16.93
N ASP A 236 -2.52 -18.72 16.01
CA ASP A 236 -3.88 -18.94 15.49
C ASP A 236 -4.93 -19.20 16.57
N GLY A 237 -4.58 -20.02 17.54
CA GLY A 237 -5.48 -20.34 18.65
C GLY A 237 -5.90 -19.14 19.50
N LYS A 238 -5.21 -18.00 19.34
CA LYS A 238 -5.55 -16.73 20.00
C LYS A 238 -6.47 -15.84 19.15
N LEU A 239 -6.41 -16.00 17.83
CA LEU A 239 -7.13 -15.15 16.87
C LEU A 239 -8.46 -15.75 16.43
N GLY A 240 -8.66 -17.06 16.63
CA GLY A 240 -9.81 -17.77 16.06
C GLY A 240 -9.85 -17.72 14.52
N THR A 241 -8.70 -17.52 13.89
CA THR A 241 -8.52 -17.46 12.45
C THR A 241 -7.94 -18.74 11.90
N GLU A 242 -8.18 -19.00 10.61
CA GLU A 242 -7.76 -20.23 9.94
C GLU A 242 -6.25 -20.26 9.60
N VAL A 243 -5.55 -19.13 9.73
CA VAL A 243 -4.15 -19.00 9.30
C VAL A 243 -3.31 -18.26 10.35
N ALA A 244 -2.12 -18.79 10.62
CA ALA A 244 -1.15 -18.30 11.59
C ALA A 244 -0.89 -16.79 11.44
N GLY A 245 -1.38 -16.00 12.39
CA GLY A 245 -1.07 -14.59 12.51
C GLY A 245 -1.47 -13.71 11.32
N LYS A 246 -2.30 -14.19 10.41
CA LYS A 246 -2.73 -13.38 9.26
C LYS A 246 -4.12 -13.75 8.73
N LYS A 247 -4.77 -12.77 8.10
CA LYS A 247 -5.97 -12.96 7.29
C LYS A 247 -5.71 -12.44 5.89
N VAL A 248 -6.08 -13.23 4.88
CA VAL A 248 -5.90 -12.88 3.47
C VAL A 248 -7.28 -12.65 2.85
N GLN A 249 -7.42 -11.57 2.10
CA GLN A 249 -8.59 -11.25 1.30
C GLN A 249 -8.11 -11.00 -0.12
N THR A 250 -8.82 -11.55 -1.11
CA THR A 250 -8.49 -11.40 -2.53
C THR A 250 -9.72 -10.92 -3.28
N LEU A 251 -9.52 -9.91 -4.10
CA LEU A 251 -10.51 -9.40 -5.05
C LEU A 251 -10.09 -9.82 -6.45
N GLU A 252 -11.04 -10.30 -7.23
CA GLU A 252 -10.82 -10.70 -8.61
C GLU A 252 -11.51 -9.73 -9.56
N PHE A 253 -10.82 -9.38 -10.63
CA PHE A 253 -11.30 -8.50 -11.69
C PHE A 253 -11.22 -9.22 -13.03
N THR A 254 -12.14 -8.90 -13.91
CA THR A 254 -12.14 -9.37 -15.29
C THR A 254 -12.35 -8.20 -16.25
N ARG A 255 -11.91 -8.36 -17.46
CA ARG A 255 -12.21 -7.41 -18.55
C ARG A 255 -12.43 -8.15 -19.84
N THR A 256 -13.20 -7.54 -20.75
CA THR A 256 -13.36 -8.01 -22.11
C THR A 256 -12.09 -7.74 -22.91
N ALA A 257 -11.91 -8.51 -23.97
CA ALA A 257 -10.85 -8.27 -24.94
C ALA A 257 -11.36 -8.60 -26.34
N LYS A 258 -10.89 -7.84 -27.32
CA LYS A 258 -11.12 -8.09 -28.74
C LYS A 258 -9.78 -8.10 -29.45
N VAL A 259 -9.61 -9.02 -30.36
CA VAL A 259 -8.39 -9.08 -31.18
C VAL A 259 -8.69 -8.85 -32.64
N ASN A 260 -7.88 -8.03 -33.28
CA ASN A 260 -7.84 -7.94 -34.72
C ASN A 260 -7.01 -9.13 -35.26
N LEU A 261 -7.64 -10.05 -35.96
CA LEU A 261 -7.00 -11.29 -36.41
C LEU A 261 -5.90 -11.06 -37.46
N VAL A 262 -5.91 -9.89 -38.13
CA VAL A 262 -4.91 -9.52 -39.14
C VAL A 262 -3.69 -8.87 -38.51
N THR A 263 -3.90 -7.86 -37.64
CA THR A 263 -2.81 -7.08 -37.04
C THR A 263 -2.32 -7.68 -35.74
N GLY A 264 -3.12 -8.51 -35.08
CA GLY A 264 -2.85 -9.02 -33.74
C GLY A 264 -3.08 -7.99 -32.64
N GLU A 265 -3.55 -6.79 -32.95
CA GLU A 265 -3.86 -5.76 -31.95
C GLU A 265 -5.00 -6.23 -31.04
N ILE A 266 -4.80 -6.06 -29.73
CA ILE A 266 -5.80 -6.41 -28.73
C ILE A 266 -6.34 -5.12 -28.10
N GLU A 267 -7.66 -4.96 -28.20
CA GLU A 267 -8.39 -3.91 -27.50
C GLU A 267 -9.01 -4.49 -26.24
N TYR A 268 -8.70 -3.90 -25.08
CA TYR A 268 -9.25 -4.30 -23.81
C TYR A 268 -10.38 -3.38 -23.37
N GLY A 269 -11.44 -3.98 -22.83
CA GLY A 269 -12.47 -3.27 -22.11
C GLY A 269 -11.98 -2.80 -20.71
N ALA A 270 -12.83 -2.05 -20.03
CA ALA A 270 -12.57 -1.65 -18.66
C ALA A 270 -12.58 -2.86 -17.72
N TRP A 271 -11.76 -2.80 -16.68
CA TRP A 271 -11.79 -3.78 -15.61
C TRP A 271 -13.12 -3.70 -14.85
N THR A 272 -13.71 -4.84 -14.58
CA THR A 272 -14.90 -4.99 -13.76
C THR A 272 -14.62 -5.97 -12.63
N PRO A 273 -15.06 -5.68 -11.40
CA PRO A 273 -14.92 -6.63 -10.31
C PRO A 273 -15.80 -7.86 -10.57
N LYS A 274 -15.32 -9.03 -10.23
CA LYS A 274 -16.05 -10.29 -10.38
C LYS A 274 -17.21 -10.39 -9.38
N THR A 275 -17.02 -9.89 -8.17
CA THR A 275 -18.03 -9.84 -7.11
C THR A 275 -18.18 -8.45 -6.53
N THR A 276 -17.08 -7.85 -6.05
CA THR A 276 -17.02 -6.53 -5.45
C THR A 276 -15.67 -5.87 -5.74
N ASP A 277 -15.62 -4.55 -5.75
CA ASP A 277 -14.43 -3.74 -5.93
C ASP A 277 -13.78 -3.31 -4.61
N GLY A 278 -14.29 -3.79 -3.48
CA GLY A 278 -13.84 -3.40 -2.16
C GLY A 278 -13.60 -4.57 -1.22
N PHE A 279 -12.50 -4.50 -0.49
CA PHE A 279 -12.26 -5.34 0.66
C PHE A 279 -13.23 -4.95 1.77
N GLU A 280 -13.93 -5.91 2.33
CA GLU A 280 -14.78 -5.70 3.49
C GLU A 280 -13.94 -5.35 4.73
N ALA A 281 -14.52 -4.55 5.63
CA ALA A 281 -13.90 -4.29 6.92
C ALA A 281 -13.68 -5.59 7.69
N VAL A 282 -12.60 -5.64 8.46
CA VAL A 282 -12.28 -6.80 9.29
C VAL A 282 -12.19 -6.35 10.75
N THR A 283 -13.08 -6.89 11.56
CA THR A 283 -13.03 -6.72 13.00
C THR A 283 -11.82 -7.46 13.57
N THR A 284 -11.00 -6.73 14.29
CA THR A 284 -9.80 -7.30 14.92
C THR A 284 -10.19 -8.16 16.10
N PRO A 285 -9.77 -9.42 16.16
CA PRO A 285 -10.01 -10.28 17.30
C PRO A 285 -9.50 -9.68 18.61
N THR A 286 -10.26 -9.78 19.69
CA THR A 286 -9.81 -9.39 21.02
C THR A 286 -8.97 -10.50 21.64
N ILE A 287 -7.84 -10.11 22.25
CA ILE A 287 -6.99 -11.03 23.02
C ILE A 287 -6.98 -10.52 24.46
N ASP A 288 -7.31 -11.39 25.40
CA ASP A 288 -7.36 -11.02 26.81
C ASP A 288 -5.99 -10.56 27.31
N GLY A 289 -5.98 -9.44 28.02
CA GLY A 289 -4.75 -8.80 28.49
C GLY A 289 -4.03 -7.91 27.48
N TYR A 290 -4.55 -7.76 26.26
CA TYR A 290 -3.93 -6.92 25.23
C TYR A 290 -4.87 -5.82 24.76
N THR A 291 -4.29 -4.76 24.26
CA THR A 291 -4.94 -3.76 23.41
C THR A 291 -4.38 -3.89 22.00
N SER A 292 -5.23 -3.71 21.00
CA SER A 292 -4.82 -3.76 19.59
C SER A 292 -4.93 -2.40 18.93
N ALA A 293 -4.05 -2.15 17.96
CA ALA A 293 -4.10 -0.95 17.14
C ALA A 293 -3.61 -1.27 15.71
N LEU A 294 -4.28 -0.68 14.71
CA LEU A 294 -3.85 -0.73 13.33
C LEU A 294 -2.64 0.20 13.13
N VAL A 295 -1.55 -0.30 12.55
CA VAL A 295 -0.32 0.49 12.37
C VAL A 295 -0.55 1.70 11.46
N SER A 296 -1.32 1.55 10.39
CA SER A 296 -1.66 2.62 9.46
C SER A 296 -2.57 3.70 10.06
N ASN A 297 -3.32 3.36 11.11
CA ASN A 297 -4.16 4.28 11.88
C ASN A 297 -4.24 3.84 13.35
N PRO A 298 -3.33 4.28 14.22
CA PRO A 298 -3.27 3.80 15.61
C PRO A 298 -4.46 4.17 16.50
N THR A 299 -5.39 4.97 16.02
CA THR A 299 -6.60 5.34 16.75
C THR A 299 -7.71 4.28 16.67
N VAL A 300 -7.57 3.31 15.78
CA VAL A 300 -8.51 2.20 15.59
C VAL A 300 -7.80 0.87 15.66
N SER A 301 -8.54 -0.17 15.99
CA SER A 301 -8.05 -1.55 16.00
C SER A 301 -8.52 -2.34 14.77
N ASP A 302 -9.73 -2.06 14.28
CA ASP A 302 -10.32 -2.75 13.15
C ASP A 302 -9.72 -2.28 11.82
N VAL A 303 -9.60 -3.20 10.88
CA VAL A 303 -9.12 -2.89 9.54
C VAL A 303 -10.31 -2.41 8.70
N PRO A 304 -10.28 -1.18 8.20
CA PRO A 304 -11.42 -0.62 7.48
C PRO A 304 -11.65 -1.27 6.12
N ALA A 305 -12.87 -1.15 5.60
CA ALA A 305 -13.17 -1.46 4.21
C ALA A 305 -12.34 -0.55 3.28
N LYS A 306 -11.97 -1.07 2.11
CA LYS A 306 -11.18 -0.30 1.13
C LYS A 306 -11.50 -0.72 -0.29
N THR A 307 -11.94 0.23 -1.09
CA THR A 307 -12.11 0.05 -2.54
C THR A 307 -10.76 0.15 -3.24
N VAL A 308 -10.54 -0.70 -4.22
CA VAL A 308 -9.32 -0.74 -5.03
C VAL A 308 -9.67 -0.94 -6.50
N THR A 309 -8.72 -0.63 -7.38
CA THR A 309 -8.81 -0.90 -8.82
C THR A 309 -7.98 -2.13 -9.16
N ALA A 310 -8.22 -2.74 -10.31
CA ALA A 310 -7.54 -3.97 -10.75
C ALA A 310 -6.02 -3.83 -10.90
N ASP A 311 -5.54 -2.61 -11.10
CA ASP A 311 -4.11 -2.28 -11.25
C ASP A 311 -3.43 -1.92 -9.91
N ALA A 312 -4.17 -1.98 -8.80
CA ALA A 312 -3.60 -1.78 -7.48
C ALA A 312 -2.63 -2.92 -7.15
N ALA A 313 -1.52 -2.58 -6.50
CA ALA A 313 -0.61 -3.60 -5.99
C ALA A 313 -1.20 -4.31 -4.77
N ASP A 314 -0.80 -5.55 -4.55
CA ASP A 314 -1.02 -6.24 -3.29
C ASP A 314 -0.42 -5.45 -2.14
N TYR A 315 -1.07 -5.46 -0.98
CA TYR A 315 -0.59 -4.71 0.17
C TYR A 315 -0.90 -5.41 1.49
N GLU A 316 -0.22 -4.93 2.53
CA GLU A 316 -0.36 -5.46 3.87
C GLU A 316 -0.89 -4.39 4.82
N GLU A 317 -1.73 -4.83 5.75
CA GLU A 317 -2.11 -4.10 6.95
C GLU A 317 -1.57 -4.86 8.16
N VAL A 318 -1.12 -4.12 9.16
CA VAL A 318 -0.55 -4.71 10.37
C VAL A 318 -1.33 -4.24 11.59
N VAL A 319 -1.81 -5.18 12.37
CA VAL A 319 -2.44 -4.94 13.67
C VAL A 319 -1.46 -5.37 14.75
N VAL A 320 -1.11 -4.45 15.63
CA VAL A 320 -0.19 -4.70 16.74
C VAL A 320 -0.97 -4.86 18.03
N TYR A 321 -0.69 -5.94 18.74
CA TYR A 321 -1.19 -6.21 20.09
C TYR A 321 -0.14 -5.83 21.12
N LYS A 322 -0.49 -4.88 21.99
CA LYS A 322 0.35 -4.45 23.12
C LYS A 322 -0.30 -4.91 24.42
N THR A 323 0.52 -5.30 25.39
CA THR A 323 0.04 -5.67 26.70
C THR A 323 -0.73 -4.51 27.34
N LYS A 324 -1.92 -4.78 27.82
CA LYS A 324 -2.73 -3.78 28.50
C LYS A 324 -2.08 -3.39 29.82
N GLN A 325 -1.92 -2.10 30.01
CA GLN A 325 -1.42 -1.53 31.25
C GLN A 325 -2.61 -1.06 32.11
N ILE A 326 -2.67 -1.54 33.33
CA ILE A 326 -3.71 -1.17 34.30
C ILE A 326 -3.06 -0.23 35.31
N THR A 327 -3.48 1.03 35.30
CA THR A 327 -3.02 2.02 36.27
C THR A 327 -3.92 1.98 37.50
N ILE A 328 -3.28 1.88 38.67
CA ILE A 328 -3.91 1.89 39.98
C ILE A 328 -3.50 3.20 40.66
N ASP A 329 -4.45 4.10 40.83
CA ASP A 329 -4.26 5.41 41.47
C ASP A 329 -5.02 5.46 42.77
N PRO A 330 -4.34 5.62 43.95
CA PRO A 330 -5.00 5.72 45.24
C PRO A 330 -5.85 6.99 45.38
N ASN A 331 -5.66 7.99 44.49
CA ASN A 331 -6.46 9.23 44.50
C ASN A 331 -7.70 9.13 43.59
N ASP A 332 -7.90 8.02 42.88
CA ASP A 332 -9.14 7.81 42.09
C ASP A 332 -10.34 7.73 43.04
N PRO A 333 -11.40 8.49 42.82
CA PRO A 333 -12.64 8.41 43.62
C PRO A 333 -13.24 7.02 43.71
N ASN A 334 -12.96 6.14 42.75
CA ASN A 334 -13.44 4.77 42.69
C ASN A 334 -12.39 3.77 43.20
N PHE A 335 -11.31 4.22 43.80
CA PHE A 335 -10.28 3.34 44.34
C PHE A 335 -10.84 2.41 45.40
N ASP A 336 -10.76 1.10 45.14
CA ASP A 336 -11.15 0.07 46.10
C ASP A 336 -9.91 -0.66 46.63
N PRO A 337 -9.51 -0.45 47.86
CA PRO A 337 -8.33 -1.08 48.46
C PRO A 337 -8.41 -2.62 48.51
N ASN A 338 -9.60 -3.20 48.43
CA ASN A 338 -9.82 -4.65 48.48
C ASN A 338 -9.89 -5.31 47.09
N LYS A 339 -9.84 -4.52 46.03
CA LYS A 339 -9.84 -5.03 44.67
C LYS A 339 -8.54 -5.82 44.42
N PRO A 340 -8.62 -7.03 43.82
CA PRO A 340 -7.41 -7.80 43.49
C PRO A 340 -6.60 -7.12 42.41
N VAL A 341 -5.25 -7.16 42.54
CA VAL A 341 -4.33 -6.64 41.56
C VAL A 341 -4.44 -7.41 40.24
N ASP A 342 -4.64 -8.71 40.33
CA ASP A 342 -4.98 -9.58 39.19
C ASP A 342 -6.42 -10.05 39.28
N PRO A 343 -7.32 -9.58 38.41
CA PRO A 343 -8.71 -10.01 38.41
C PRO A 343 -8.91 -11.51 38.24
N SER A 344 -7.93 -12.19 37.58
CA SER A 344 -7.98 -13.64 37.41
C SER A 344 -7.60 -14.42 38.64
N ASN A 345 -7.03 -13.75 39.67
CA ASN A 345 -6.66 -14.32 40.96
C ASN A 345 -7.33 -13.55 42.12
N PRO A 346 -8.63 -13.79 42.38
CA PRO A 346 -9.37 -13.05 43.40
C PRO A 346 -8.82 -13.17 44.82
N ASN A 347 -8.04 -14.19 45.10
CA ASN A 347 -7.42 -14.43 46.40
C ASN A 347 -5.99 -13.95 46.52
N GLY A 348 -5.46 -13.39 45.44
CA GLY A 348 -4.09 -12.82 45.37
C GLY A 348 -3.99 -11.44 46.05
N PRO A 349 -2.84 -10.77 45.85
CA PRO A 349 -2.61 -9.42 46.37
C PRO A 349 -3.72 -8.43 46.02
N LYS A 350 -4.03 -7.55 46.93
CA LYS A 350 -5.04 -6.48 46.79
C LYS A 350 -4.36 -5.14 46.55
N TYR A 351 -5.10 -4.13 46.09
CA TYR A 351 -4.59 -2.78 45.92
C TYR A 351 -3.99 -2.18 47.18
N LYS A 352 -4.56 -2.53 48.36
CA LYS A 352 -4.03 -2.11 49.68
C LYS A 352 -2.65 -2.71 50.00
N ASP A 353 -2.29 -3.81 49.34
CA ASP A 353 -0.97 -4.48 49.56
C ASP A 353 0.15 -3.82 48.71
N LEU A 354 -0.24 -2.92 47.81
CA LEU A 354 0.68 -2.08 47.04
C LEU A 354 1.08 -0.88 47.89
N LYS A 355 2.34 -0.53 47.88
CA LYS A 355 2.81 0.67 48.57
C LYS A 355 2.48 1.91 47.74
N LEU A 356 1.27 2.40 47.80
CA LEU A 356 0.78 3.55 47.04
C LEU A 356 0.68 4.84 47.88
N ALA A 357 0.84 4.76 49.16
CA ALA A 357 0.85 5.90 50.07
C ALA A 357 1.97 5.75 51.11
N GLU A 358 2.58 6.86 51.49
CA GLU A 358 3.60 6.96 52.52
C GLU A 358 3.41 8.27 53.26
N GLU A 359 3.82 8.28 54.53
CA GLU A 359 3.79 9.47 55.36
C GLU A 359 5.12 9.64 56.03
N VAL A 360 5.60 10.87 56.15
CA VAL A 360 6.75 11.25 56.96
C VAL A 360 6.23 12.20 58.01
N LYS A 361 6.51 11.86 59.28
CA LYS A 361 6.02 12.58 60.47
C LYS A 361 7.17 13.28 61.17
N ARG A 362 6.80 14.44 61.73
CA ARG A 362 7.67 15.16 62.68
C ARG A 362 6.90 15.32 63.97
N THR A 363 7.53 14.90 65.07
CA THR A 363 6.97 15.04 66.41
C THR A 363 7.95 15.82 67.27
N ILE A 364 7.50 16.96 67.78
CA ILE A 364 8.25 17.78 68.73
C ILE A 364 7.60 17.62 70.09
N THR A 365 8.30 17.06 71.04
CA THR A 365 7.84 16.90 72.42
C THR A 365 8.42 17.95 73.36
N TYR A 366 7.66 18.36 74.34
CA TYR A 366 8.02 19.36 75.33
C TYR A 366 7.83 18.74 76.69
N THR A 367 8.90 18.28 77.35
CA THR A 367 8.83 17.55 78.61
C THR A 367 9.69 18.18 79.69
N TYR A 368 9.30 18.02 80.94
CA TYR A 368 10.19 18.32 82.07
C TYR A 368 11.25 17.20 82.16
N ALA A 369 12.50 17.56 82.56
CA ALA A 369 13.54 16.60 82.78
C ALA A 369 13.17 15.64 83.97
N ASP A 370 13.75 14.44 83.94
CA ASP A 370 13.48 13.44 84.97
C ASP A 370 14.05 13.79 86.35
N ASP A 371 14.93 14.77 86.39
CA ASP A 371 15.70 15.23 87.57
C ASP A 371 15.22 16.60 88.08
N VAL A 372 14.15 17.19 87.56
CA VAL A 372 13.68 18.46 88.15
C VAL A 372 13.28 18.35 89.58
N ALA A 373 13.42 19.46 90.31
CA ALA A 373 13.17 19.53 91.76
C ALA A 373 11.73 19.17 92.14
N ASP A 374 10.75 19.66 91.32
CA ASP A 374 9.36 19.29 91.46
C ASP A 374 9.12 17.86 90.95
N THR A 375 9.02 16.95 91.88
CA THR A 375 8.87 15.51 91.62
C THR A 375 7.59 15.17 90.91
N THR A 376 6.57 16.04 90.94
CA THR A 376 5.29 15.83 90.24
C THR A 376 5.36 16.12 88.75
N LYS A 377 6.40 16.84 88.33
CA LYS A 377 6.64 17.22 86.95
C LYS A 377 7.66 16.33 86.24
N ARG A 378 8.43 15.55 86.93
CA ARG A 378 9.50 14.72 86.36
C ARG A 378 9.01 13.87 85.22
N GLY A 379 9.60 14.04 84.01
CA GLY A 379 9.25 13.29 82.79
C GLY A 379 7.87 13.54 82.23
N THR A 380 7.11 14.49 82.84
CA THR A 380 5.77 14.80 82.31
C THR A 380 5.80 15.84 81.18
N ASP A 381 4.75 15.93 80.39
CA ASP A 381 4.60 16.94 79.33
C ASP A 381 4.53 18.35 79.95
N ALA A 382 5.37 19.23 79.45
CA ALA A 382 5.36 20.65 79.78
C ALA A 382 4.41 21.44 78.84
N GLU A 383 4.23 20.95 77.66
CA GLU A 383 3.30 21.41 76.63
C GLU A 383 2.81 20.21 75.81
N PRO A 384 1.63 20.32 75.12
CA PRO A 384 1.21 19.36 74.12
C PRO A 384 2.25 19.23 73.03
N LYS A 385 2.47 18.01 72.55
CA LYS A 385 3.38 17.74 71.42
C LYS A 385 2.87 18.47 70.17
N HIS A 386 3.83 18.91 69.33
CA HIS A 386 3.57 19.45 68.01
C HIS A 386 3.83 18.36 66.96
N GLU A 387 2.85 18.00 66.19
CA GLU A 387 2.95 16.99 65.14
C GLU A 387 2.60 17.56 63.79
N THR A 388 3.46 17.32 62.82
CA THR A 388 3.22 17.66 61.39
C THR A 388 3.51 16.42 60.53
N THR A 389 2.80 16.29 59.42
CA THR A 389 2.88 15.13 58.54
C THR A 389 2.84 15.59 57.09
N VAL A 390 3.75 15.07 56.31
CA VAL A 390 3.72 15.16 54.85
C VAL A 390 3.27 13.82 54.33
N SER A 391 2.21 13.83 53.50
CA SER A 391 1.68 12.64 52.88
C SER A 391 2.08 12.57 51.39
N PHE A 392 2.47 11.41 50.96
CA PHE A 392 2.87 11.13 49.59
C PHE A 392 1.98 10.04 49.00
N THR A 393 1.72 10.14 47.70
CA THR A 393 1.06 9.08 46.94
C THR A 393 1.86 8.80 45.66
N ARG A 394 1.69 7.62 45.14
CA ARG A 394 2.18 7.22 43.81
C ARG A 394 1.21 6.25 43.18
N THR A 395 1.26 6.12 41.85
CA THR A 395 0.49 5.12 41.13
C THR A 395 1.30 3.84 40.94
N ALA A 396 0.59 2.73 40.76
CA ALA A 396 1.17 1.48 40.28
C ALA A 396 0.61 1.20 38.88
N THR A 397 1.44 0.66 38.00
CA THR A 397 1.02 0.16 36.69
C THR A 397 1.29 -1.33 36.65
N VAL A 398 0.22 -2.11 36.37
CA VAL A 398 0.26 -3.56 36.29
C VAL A 398 0.15 -3.97 34.84
N ASN A 399 1.11 -4.73 34.33
CA ASN A 399 1.00 -5.38 33.03
C ASN A 399 -0.01 -6.54 33.13
N ALA A 400 -1.09 -6.47 32.35
CA ALA A 400 -2.19 -7.44 32.44
C ALA A 400 -1.77 -8.88 32.06
N VAL A 401 -0.69 -9.05 31.31
CA VAL A 401 -0.18 -10.36 30.86
C VAL A 401 0.92 -10.87 31.75
N THR A 402 2.00 -10.10 31.93
CA THR A 402 3.18 -10.53 32.73
C THR A 402 2.98 -10.40 34.23
N LYS A 403 1.97 -9.61 34.65
CA LYS A 403 1.69 -9.27 36.04
C LYS A 403 2.81 -8.46 36.70
N GLU A 404 3.73 -7.96 35.94
CA GLU A 404 4.80 -7.06 36.41
C GLU A 404 4.17 -5.74 36.90
N ILE A 405 4.67 -5.25 38.03
CA ILE A 405 4.20 -4.03 38.67
C ILE A 405 5.34 -3.01 38.65
N THR A 406 5.05 -1.84 38.10
CA THR A 406 5.94 -0.68 38.17
C THR A 406 5.26 0.45 38.91
N TYR A 407 6.06 1.33 39.52
CA TYR A 407 5.54 2.44 40.29
C TYR A 407 6.00 3.77 39.70
N SER A 408 5.14 4.78 39.79
CA SER A 408 5.53 6.16 39.51
C SER A 408 6.44 6.72 40.60
N GLU A 409 7.00 7.89 40.35
CA GLU A 409 7.62 8.69 41.42
C GLU A 409 6.58 9.09 42.47
N TRP A 410 7.05 9.32 43.70
CA TRP A 410 6.22 9.81 44.77
C TRP A 410 5.83 11.27 44.55
N ILE A 411 4.59 11.61 44.80
CA ILE A 411 4.06 12.96 44.70
C ILE A 411 3.52 13.36 46.06
N ALA A 412 4.01 14.48 46.59
CA ALA A 412 3.50 15.05 47.82
C ALA A 412 2.08 15.58 47.61
N LYS A 413 1.21 15.32 48.55
CA LYS A 413 -0.15 15.88 48.57
C LYS A 413 -0.06 17.42 48.58
N ASP A 414 -0.84 18.04 47.69
CA ASP A 414 -0.88 19.50 47.51
C ASP A 414 0.48 20.14 47.19
N ASN A 415 1.46 19.32 46.74
CA ASN A 415 2.87 19.69 46.54
C ASN A 415 3.56 20.18 47.83
N ASP A 416 3.02 19.84 49.00
CA ASP A 416 3.60 20.21 50.27
C ASP A 416 4.67 19.20 50.68
N THR A 417 5.92 19.67 50.81
CA THR A 417 7.09 18.88 51.25
C THR A 417 7.69 19.46 52.53
N THR A 418 6.89 20.16 53.31
CA THR A 418 7.34 20.89 54.49
C THR A 418 6.76 20.27 55.78
N LEU A 419 7.63 19.88 56.70
CA LEU A 419 7.28 19.58 58.07
C LEU A 419 7.50 20.84 58.93
N GLU A 420 6.42 21.51 59.24
CA GLU A 420 6.45 22.79 59.97
C GLU A 420 7.08 22.63 61.33
N GLY A 421 7.86 23.61 61.73
CA GLY A 421 8.37 23.78 63.10
C GLY A 421 7.35 24.56 63.96
N LYS A 422 7.61 24.61 65.27
CA LYS A 422 6.90 25.49 66.20
C LYS A 422 7.76 26.71 66.48
N ALA A 423 7.50 27.81 65.80
CA ALA A 423 8.32 29.01 65.79
C ALA A 423 8.61 29.58 67.19
N VAL A 424 7.74 29.30 68.17
CA VAL A 424 7.90 29.77 69.53
C VAL A 424 7.95 28.60 70.49
N VAL A 425 9.04 28.45 71.22
CA VAL A 425 9.16 27.50 72.34
C VAL A 425 8.69 28.26 73.59
N PRO A 426 7.67 27.73 74.29
CA PRO A 426 7.10 28.42 75.46
C PRO A 426 8.12 28.62 76.59
N VAL A 427 8.08 29.76 77.25
CA VAL A 427 8.80 29.98 78.51
C VAL A 427 8.01 29.34 79.65
N LYS A 428 8.63 28.50 80.47
CA LYS A 428 8.09 27.85 81.65
C LYS A 428 8.71 28.46 82.88
N THR A 429 7.87 29.00 83.77
CA THR A 429 8.33 29.66 85.03
C THR A 429 9.18 28.70 85.87
N GLY A 430 10.40 29.09 86.16
CA GLY A 430 11.34 28.31 86.96
C GLY A 430 12.17 27.29 86.17
N TYR A 431 12.00 27.22 84.87
CA TYR A 431 12.66 26.24 84.00
C TYR A 431 13.31 26.92 82.79
N VAL A 432 14.37 26.32 82.30
CA VAL A 432 15.08 26.64 81.08
C VAL A 432 14.89 25.55 80.07
N ALA A 433 14.61 25.88 78.81
CA ALA A 433 14.47 24.92 77.71
C ALA A 433 15.86 24.49 77.19
N THR A 434 16.05 23.19 77.02
CA THR A 434 17.27 22.56 76.50
C THR A 434 16.90 21.50 75.41
N GLY A 435 17.91 20.87 74.80
CA GLY A 435 17.68 19.86 73.74
C GLY A 435 17.49 20.48 72.39
N ASP A 436 16.55 20.03 71.62
CA ASP A 436 16.34 20.40 70.22
C ASP A 436 15.61 21.74 70.01
N VAL A 437 15.87 22.73 70.88
CA VAL A 437 15.15 24.03 70.89
C VAL A 437 15.29 24.77 69.56
N GLU A 438 16.49 24.87 68.99
CA GLU A 438 16.70 25.65 67.77
C GLU A 438 16.19 24.96 66.51
N SER A 439 16.32 23.62 66.45
CA SER A 439 15.83 22.87 65.31
C SER A 439 14.30 22.82 65.31
N SER A 440 13.68 22.66 66.50
CA SER A 440 12.22 22.60 66.65
C SER A 440 11.48 23.83 66.16
N LYS A 441 12.11 25.00 66.12
CA LYS A 441 11.56 26.27 65.65
C LYS A 441 11.52 26.39 64.13
N LYS A 442 12.36 25.64 63.40
CA LYS A 442 12.55 25.78 61.96
C LYS A 442 11.71 24.72 61.21
N ASP A 443 11.24 25.10 60.04
CA ASP A 443 10.62 24.16 59.11
C ASP A 443 11.67 23.24 58.52
N VAL A 444 11.32 22.01 58.30
CA VAL A 444 12.11 21.03 57.51
C VAL A 444 11.48 20.94 56.13
N THR A 445 12.15 21.45 55.11
CA THR A 445 11.66 21.55 53.72
C THR A 445 12.32 20.50 52.84
N GLY A 446 11.69 20.16 51.70
CA GLY A 446 12.22 19.20 50.73
C GLY A 446 12.15 17.74 51.24
N VAL A 447 11.19 17.43 52.08
CA VAL A 447 10.95 16.09 52.60
C VAL A 447 10.52 15.16 51.46
N ASN A 448 11.10 13.95 51.47
CA ASN A 448 10.82 12.89 50.52
C ASN A 448 10.11 11.71 51.17
N ALA A 449 9.34 10.95 50.40
CA ALA A 449 8.60 9.79 50.89
C ALA A 449 9.46 8.70 51.56
N THR A 450 10.77 8.68 51.27
CA THR A 450 11.73 7.73 51.84
C THR A 450 12.45 8.22 53.07
N ASP A 451 12.18 9.46 53.48
CA ASP A 451 12.79 10.03 54.70
C ASP A 451 12.20 9.36 55.95
N LYS A 452 12.98 9.39 57.01
CA LYS A 452 12.54 8.86 58.29
C LYS A 452 11.76 9.92 59.06
N ASP A 453 10.89 9.45 59.93
CA ASP A 453 10.25 10.32 60.92
C ASP A 453 11.25 11.08 61.75
N ILE A 454 10.92 12.32 62.04
CA ILE A 454 11.75 13.22 62.85
C ILE A 454 11.10 13.30 64.24
N VAL A 455 11.93 13.03 65.27
CA VAL A 455 11.50 13.19 66.65
C VAL A 455 12.48 14.16 67.35
N GLU A 456 11.93 15.24 67.81
CA GLU A 456 12.69 16.28 68.54
C GLU A 456 12.18 16.41 69.97
N LYS A 457 13.07 16.69 70.88
CA LYS A 457 12.76 16.79 72.32
C LYS A 457 13.26 18.10 72.88
N VAL A 458 12.31 18.94 73.26
CA VAL A 458 12.59 20.12 74.08
C VAL A 458 12.38 19.74 75.53
N ILE A 459 13.44 19.87 76.32
CA ILE A 459 13.49 19.40 77.71
C ILE A 459 13.65 20.62 78.63
N TYR A 460 12.70 20.80 79.55
CA TYR A 460 12.75 21.87 80.58
C TYR A 460 13.47 21.37 81.79
N LYS A 461 14.57 22.05 82.13
CA LYS A 461 15.37 21.81 83.33
C LYS A 461 15.22 22.96 84.31
N ASP A 462 15.40 22.68 85.57
CA ASP A 462 15.38 23.74 86.56
C ASP A 462 16.41 24.86 86.26
N LEU A 463 15.93 26.09 86.37
CA LEU A 463 16.84 27.23 86.41
C LEU A 463 17.77 27.11 87.61
N GLY A 464 19.02 27.44 87.44
CA GLY A 464 19.99 27.49 88.53
C GLY A 464 19.63 28.53 89.64
N LYS A 465 20.30 28.46 90.67
CA LYS A 465 20.14 29.37 91.83
C LYS A 465 21.50 29.79 92.41
N PHE A 466 21.45 30.90 93.07
CA PHE A 466 22.61 31.37 93.88
C PHE A 466 22.69 30.51 95.14
N VAL A 467 23.82 29.96 95.39
CA VAL A 467 24.13 29.16 96.59
C VAL A 467 25.28 29.84 97.34
N PRO A 468 25.05 30.36 98.53
CA PRO A 468 26.10 30.97 99.29
C PRO A 468 27.05 29.92 99.91
N VAL A 469 28.35 30.10 99.76
CA VAL A 469 29.37 29.33 100.40
C VAL A 469 30.19 30.27 101.28
N VAL A 470 30.31 29.97 102.57
CA VAL A 470 31.03 30.79 103.54
C VAL A 470 32.18 29.99 104.13
N PRO A 471 33.20 30.68 104.66
CA PRO A 471 34.33 30.03 105.39
C PRO A 471 33.84 29.37 106.65
N GLU A 472 34.68 28.45 107.20
CA GLU A 472 34.39 27.80 108.44
C GLU A 472 34.23 28.80 109.60
N GLY A 473 33.18 28.63 110.42
CA GLY A 473 32.83 29.52 111.50
C GLY A 473 31.83 30.61 111.15
N PHE A 474 31.49 30.78 109.84
CA PHE A 474 30.44 31.73 109.42
C PHE A 474 29.15 31.02 109.12
N THR A 475 28.00 31.69 109.29
CA THR A 475 26.70 31.16 108.91
C THR A 475 26.29 31.65 107.52
N PRO A 476 25.99 30.73 106.62
CA PRO A 476 25.52 31.21 105.29
C PRO A 476 24.30 32.07 105.36
N PRO A 477 24.28 33.16 104.64
CA PRO A 477 23.12 34.03 104.64
C PRO A 477 21.94 33.38 103.83
N THR A 478 20.76 33.72 104.19
CA THR A 478 19.61 33.37 103.38
C THR A 478 19.47 34.39 102.21
N ILE A 479 19.53 33.88 101.02
CA ILE A 479 19.32 34.68 99.82
C ILE A 479 17.81 34.65 99.55
N GLU A 480 17.13 35.82 99.50
CA GLU A 480 15.76 35.88 99.09
C GLU A 480 15.69 35.73 97.62
N ASN A 481 14.73 34.89 97.10
CA ASN A 481 14.59 34.54 95.68
C ASN A 481 15.88 34.12 95.00
N PRO A 482 16.55 33.07 95.46
CA PRO A 482 17.85 32.67 94.95
C PRO A 482 17.78 32.11 93.53
N GLN A 483 16.59 31.70 93.05
CA GLN A 483 16.35 31.19 91.73
C GLN A 483 16.68 32.21 90.68
N TYR A 484 17.40 31.78 89.62
CA TYR A 484 17.51 32.66 88.41
C TYR A 484 16.17 32.96 87.80
N PRO A 485 15.91 34.17 87.37
CA PRO A 485 14.63 34.50 86.70
C PRO A 485 14.62 33.93 85.29
N ASN A 486 13.43 33.72 84.78
CA ASN A 486 13.25 33.40 83.32
C ASN A 486 13.62 34.59 82.49
N ASN A 487 14.20 34.33 81.31
CA ASN A 487 14.31 35.30 80.23
C ASN A 487 13.01 35.24 79.43
N PRO A 488 12.22 36.33 79.35
CA PRO A 488 10.92 36.29 78.65
C PRO A 488 11.08 36.17 77.12
N ASP A 489 12.22 36.56 76.60
CA ASP A 489 12.49 36.61 75.14
C ASP A 489 13.27 35.38 74.66
N ASP A 490 13.93 34.62 75.59
CA ASP A 490 14.77 33.48 75.26
C ASP A 490 14.60 32.36 76.28
N PRO A 491 13.79 31.33 76.01
CA PRO A 491 13.56 30.26 76.94
C PRO A 491 14.76 29.39 77.22
N THR A 492 15.86 29.52 76.48
CA THR A 492 17.11 28.77 76.64
C THR A 492 18.10 29.38 77.62
N LYS A 493 17.80 30.57 78.09
CA LYS A 493 18.72 31.33 78.98
C LYS A 493 18.00 31.83 80.22
N PRO A 494 18.71 32.00 81.33
CA PRO A 494 18.18 32.77 82.46
C PRO A 494 18.04 34.24 82.10
N GLY A 495 17.13 34.90 82.72
CA GLY A 495 16.99 36.36 82.65
C GLY A 495 18.02 37.08 83.51
N THR A 496 18.02 38.39 83.46
CA THR A 496 18.91 39.21 84.34
C THR A 496 18.43 39.11 85.73
N PRO A 497 19.32 38.63 86.68
CA PRO A 497 19.00 38.56 88.09
C PRO A 497 18.83 39.91 88.73
N THR A 498 17.79 40.00 89.57
CA THR A 498 17.51 41.19 90.41
C THR A 498 17.71 40.93 91.88
N THR A 499 18.14 39.70 92.21
CA THR A 499 18.36 39.21 93.53
C THR A 499 19.51 39.97 94.21
N THR A 500 19.36 40.28 95.46
CA THR A 500 20.41 40.92 96.24
C THR A 500 21.18 39.86 97.05
N ILE A 501 22.48 39.87 96.89
CA ILE A 501 23.36 38.98 97.68
C ILE A 501 23.58 39.64 99.03
N PRO A 502 23.15 39.02 100.14
CA PRO A 502 23.31 39.63 101.48
C PRO A 502 24.77 39.74 101.92
N TYR A 503 25.06 40.81 102.65
CA TYR A 503 26.33 40.98 103.31
C TYR A 503 26.40 40.09 104.56
N VAL A 504 27.56 39.41 104.78
CA VAL A 504 27.86 38.62 105.98
C VAL A 504 29.01 39.35 106.73
N PRO A 505 28.71 39.88 107.91
CA PRO A 505 29.69 40.62 108.68
C PRO A 505 30.85 39.77 109.16
#